data_93b82bda8b9f35bf09413b387b6b5113
#
_entry.id   93b82bda8b9f35bf09413b387b6b5113
#
_cell.length_a   1.000
_cell.length_b   1.000
_cell.length_c   1.000
_cell.angle_alpha   90.00
_cell.angle_beta   90.00
_cell.angle_gamma   90.00
#
_symmetry.space_group_name_H-M   'P 1'
#
loop_
_entity.id
_entity.type
_entity.pdbx_description
1 polymer ?
#
loop_
_entity_poly.entity_id
_entity_poly.type
_entity_poly.pdbx_seq_one_letter_code
_entity_poly.pdbx_strand_id
1 'polypeptide(L)'
;MPAARFSWSDPLNLDALLSDDERQVRDAAHAYCQERLLPRAQLSFRNEETDASIFREMGELGLLGPTIGESYGGAGLNYVCYGLVAREVERVDSGYRSMMSVQ
;
A
#
# COMPACT_ATOMS: atom_id res chain seq x y z
N MET A 1 -12.05 20.49 22.91
CA MET A 1 -11.82 19.57 21.76
C MET A 1 -13.11 18.81 21.48
N PRO A 2 -13.59 18.85 20.24
CA PRO A 2 -14.74 18.03 19.91
C PRO A 2 -14.35 16.55 20.03
N ALA A 3 -15.26 15.73 20.52
CA ALA A 3 -15.06 14.29 20.56
C ALA A 3 -14.94 13.75 19.13
N ALA A 4 -14.06 12.78 18.93
CA ALA A 4 -13.95 12.09 17.66
C ALA A 4 -15.27 11.39 17.35
N ARG A 5 -15.73 11.51 16.11
CA ARG A 5 -16.94 10.81 15.67
C ARG A 5 -16.58 9.44 15.15
N PHE A 6 -17.43 8.46 15.42
CA PHE A 6 -17.27 7.12 14.85
C PHE A 6 -17.36 7.16 13.32
N SER A 7 -16.43 6.48 12.66
CA SER A 7 -16.43 6.35 11.21
C SER A 7 -16.18 4.90 10.82
N TRP A 8 -17.01 4.36 9.96
CA TRP A 8 -16.83 2.99 9.48
C TRP A 8 -15.53 2.80 8.68
N SER A 9 -15.04 3.85 8.04
CA SER A 9 -13.77 3.79 7.28
C SER A 9 -12.55 3.77 8.20
N ASP A 10 -12.70 4.29 9.43
CA ASP A 10 -11.62 4.32 10.42
C ASP A 10 -12.23 4.22 11.83
N PRO A 11 -12.76 3.04 12.18
CA PRO A 11 -13.53 2.88 13.43
C PRO A 11 -12.71 3.11 14.71
N LEU A 12 -11.41 2.88 14.67
CA LEU A 12 -10.52 3.10 15.81
C LEU A 12 -9.80 4.44 15.78
N ASN A 13 -10.14 5.29 14.81
CA ASN A 13 -9.51 6.59 14.61
C ASN A 13 -7.98 6.50 14.55
N LEU A 14 -7.47 5.51 13.81
CA LEU A 14 -6.04 5.28 13.68
C LEU A 14 -5.35 6.40 12.90
N ASP A 15 -6.07 7.07 12.00
CA ASP A 15 -5.53 8.18 11.22
C ASP A 15 -4.97 9.29 12.11
N ALA A 16 -5.59 9.52 13.27
CA ALA A 16 -5.12 10.54 14.21
C ALA A 16 -3.74 10.23 14.80
N LEU A 17 -3.30 8.98 14.75
CA LEU A 17 -2.00 8.54 15.26
C LEU A 17 -0.88 8.65 14.23
N LEU A 18 -1.21 8.92 12.96
CA LEU A 18 -0.22 8.96 11.88
C LEU A 18 0.43 10.34 11.78
N SER A 19 1.72 10.37 11.44
CA SER A 19 2.39 11.60 11.04
C SER A 19 1.94 12.04 9.65
N ASP A 20 2.26 13.28 9.27
CA ASP A 20 1.94 13.80 7.95
C ASP A 20 2.64 13.00 6.84
N ASP A 21 3.90 12.62 7.07
CA ASP A 21 4.65 11.81 6.11
C ASP A 21 4.01 10.43 5.94
N GLU A 22 3.57 9.81 7.04
CA GLU A 22 2.89 8.51 7.00
C GLU A 22 1.58 8.60 6.24
N ARG A 23 0.81 9.67 6.43
CA ARG A 23 -0.42 9.90 5.67
C ARG A 23 -0.15 10.08 4.19
N GLN A 24 0.92 10.78 3.82
CA GLN A 24 1.29 10.94 2.41
C GLN A 24 1.64 9.61 1.76
N VAL A 25 2.37 8.75 2.45
CA VAL A 25 2.70 7.41 1.95
C VAL A 25 1.43 6.58 1.77
N ARG A 26 0.54 6.61 2.76
CA ARG A 26 -0.74 5.92 2.67
C ARG A 26 -1.57 6.41 1.49
N ASP A 27 -1.67 7.71 1.32
CA ASP A 27 -2.51 8.30 0.27
C ASP A 27 -1.94 7.99 -1.12
N ALA A 28 -0.63 8.02 -1.27
CA ALA A 28 0.02 7.65 -2.53
C ALA A 28 -0.20 6.17 -2.86
N ALA A 29 -0.06 5.29 -1.87
CA ALA A 29 -0.31 3.86 -2.04
C ALA A 29 -1.78 3.60 -2.38
N HIS A 30 -2.70 4.27 -1.70
CA HIS A 30 -4.13 4.16 -1.97
C HIS A 30 -4.45 4.57 -3.40
N ALA A 31 -3.95 5.71 -3.84
CA ALA A 31 -4.20 6.20 -5.20
C ALA A 31 -3.69 5.21 -6.25
N TYR A 32 -2.46 4.73 -6.10
CA TYR A 32 -1.91 3.73 -7.01
C TYR A 32 -2.76 2.46 -7.04
N CYS A 33 -3.11 1.94 -5.87
CA CYS A 33 -3.84 0.69 -5.76
C CYS A 33 -5.24 0.80 -6.39
N GLN A 34 -5.94 1.88 -6.13
CA GLN A 34 -7.30 2.06 -6.66
C GLN A 34 -7.30 2.36 -8.17
N GLU A 35 -6.33 3.12 -8.65
CA GLU A 35 -6.28 3.54 -10.05
C GLU A 35 -5.63 2.50 -10.96
N ARG A 36 -4.61 1.79 -10.46
CA ARG A 36 -3.78 0.93 -11.30
C ARG A 36 -3.90 -0.56 -10.99
N LEU A 37 -4.10 -0.95 -9.73
CA LEU A 37 -4.20 -2.36 -9.37
C LEU A 37 -5.63 -2.88 -9.41
N LEU A 38 -6.58 -2.14 -8.86
CA LEU A 38 -7.96 -2.60 -8.77
C LEU A 38 -8.53 -2.96 -10.14
N PRO A 39 -8.33 -2.16 -11.21
CA PRO A 39 -8.85 -2.52 -12.53
C PRO A 39 -8.27 -3.82 -13.09
N ARG A 40 -7.06 -4.19 -12.66
CA ARG A 40 -6.38 -5.41 -13.14
C ARG A 40 -6.76 -6.67 -12.37
N ALA A 41 -7.19 -6.53 -11.11
CA ALA A 41 -7.37 -7.67 -10.20
C ALA A 41 -8.40 -8.66 -10.74
N GLN A 42 -9.56 -8.18 -11.15
CA GLN A 42 -10.63 -9.03 -11.63
C GLN A 42 -10.27 -9.75 -12.93
N LEU A 43 -9.63 -9.04 -13.85
CA LEU A 43 -9.21 -9.61 -15.12
C LEU A 43 -8.10 -10.65 -14.92
N SER A 44 -7.14 -10.37 -14.05
CA SER A 44 -6.06 -11.30 -13.72
C SER A 44 -6.60 -12.58 -13.12
N PHE A 45 -7.56 -12.47 -12.21
CA PHE A 45 -8.20 -13.62 -11.60
C PHE A 45 -8.95 -14.44 -12.66
N ARG A 46 -9.71 -13.78 -13.52
CA ARG A 46 -10.51 -14.45 -14.56
C ARG A 46 -9.64 -15.20 -15.56
N ASN A 47 -8.49 -14.63 -15.92
CA ASN A 47 -7.60 -15.21 -16.92
C ASN A 47 -6.50 -16.08 -16.31
N GLU A 48 -6.47 -16.21 -14.97
CA GLU A 48 -5.43 -16.95 -14.26
C GLU A 48 -4.02 -16.45 -14.61
N GLU A 49 -3.87 -15.14 -14.75
CA GLU A 49 -2.63 -14.50 -15.14
C GLU A 49 -2.25 -13.42 -14.14
N THR A 50 -0.94 -13.11 -14.06
CA THR A 50 -0.43 -11.99 -13.29
C THR A 50 0.38 -11.09 -14.22
N ASP A 51 0.08 -9.80 -14.21
CA ASP A 51 0.83 -8.82 -14.97
C ASP A 51 2.16 -8.55 -14.25
N ALA A 52 3.25 -9.07 -14.81
CA ALA A 52 4.59 -8.93 -14.23
C ALA A 52 5.06 -7.48 -14.14
N SER A 53 4.49 -6.57 -14.94
CA SER A 53 4.82 -5.15 -14.88
C SER A 53 4.44 -4.50 -13.55
N ILE A 54 3.53 -5.11 -12.80
CA ILE A 54 3.13 -4.64 -11.46
C ILE A 54 4.34 -4.61 -10.53
N PHE A 55 5.22 -5.61 -10.60
CA PHE A 55 6.44 -5.63 -9.80
C PHE A 55 7.31 -4.41 -10.08
N ARG A 56 7.50 -4.08 -11.33
CA ARG A 56 8.30 -2.92 -11.72
C ARG A 56 7.65 -1.62 -11.26
N GLU A 57 6.35 -1.50 -11.44
CA GLU A 57 5.61 -0.32 -10.99
C GLU A 57 5.72 -0.13 -9.47
N MET A 58 5.57 -1.20 -8.69
CA MET A 58 5.73 -1.15 -7.25
C MET A 58 7.14 -0.72 -6.85
N GLY A 59 8.16 -1.24 -7.55
CA GLY A 59 9.54 -0.86 -7.31
C GLY A 59 9.79 0.61 -7.58
N GLU A 60 9.28 1.13 -8.69
CA GLU A 60 9.43 2.54 -9.07
C GLU A 60 8.75 3.48 -8.07
N LEU A 61 7.67 3.04 -7.45
CA LEU A 61 6.92 3.82 -6.46
C LEU A 61 7.49 3.68 -5.04
N GLY A 62 8.55 2.87 -4.85
CA GLY A 62 9.14 2.66 -3.53
C GLY A 62 8.34 1.73 -2.63
N LEU A 63 7.44 0.93 -3.18
CA LEU A 63 6.62 -0.01 -2.41
C LEU A 63 7.33 -1.34 -2.14
N LEU A 64 8.40 -1.64 -2.85
CA LEU A 64 9.23 -2.82 -2.62
C LEU A 64 10.41 -2.42 -1.73
N GLY A 65 10.59 -3.13 -0.62
CA GLY A 65 11.64 -2.82 0.34
C GLY A 65 11.51 -1.44 0.96
N PRO A 66 10.32 -1.00 1.38
CA PRO A 66 10.12 0.38 1.83
C PRO A 66 10.88 0.71 3.12
N THR A 67 11.21 -0.30 3.93
CA THR A 67 11.96 -0.10 5.18
C THR A 67 13.47 -0.24 5.03
N ILE A 68 13.94 -0.62 3.84
CA ILE A 68 15.37 -0.72 3.55
C ILE A 68 15.94 0.68 3.39
N GLY A 69 17.13 0.92 3.96
CA GLY A 69 17.80 2.22 3.87
C GLY A 69 18.07 2.64 2.43
N GLU A 70 18.06 3.95 2.19
CA GLU A 70 18.27 4.51 0.85
C GLU A 70 19.62 4.12 0.25
N SER A 71 20.65 3.95 1.09
CA SER A 71 21.99 3.54 0.66
C SER A 71 21.98 2.14 0.01
N TYR A 72 20.95 1.34 0.27
CA TYR A 72 20.79 0.02 -0.34
C TYR A 72 19.70 -0.01 -1.40
N GLY A 73 19.22 1.16 -1.82
CA GLY A 73 18.21 1.26 -2.86
C GLY A 73 16.76 1.20 -2.36
N GLY A 74 16.56 1.16 -1.05
CA GLY A 74 15.23 1.19 -0.45
C GLY A 74 14.70 2.61 -0.26
N ALA A 75 13.46 2.73 0.21
CA ALA A 75 12.81 4.02 0.45
C ALA A 75 13.13 4.64 1.81
N GLY A 76 13.71 3.88 2.73
CA GLY A 76 14.10 4.37 4.05
C GLY A 76 12.92 4.75 4.95
N LEU A 77 11.76 4.17 4.73
CA LEU A 77 10.54 4.45 5.50
C LEU A 77 10.46 3.59 6.76
N ASN A 78 9.62 4.00 7.71
CA ASN A 78 9.41 3.24 8.94
C ASN A 78 8.42 2.08 8.73
N TYR A 79 8.29 1.22 9.76
CA TYR A 79 7.41 0.05 9.67
C TYR A 79 5.92 0.41 9.66
N VAL A 80 5.54 1.56 10.19
CA VAL A 80 4.16 2.04 10.08
C VAL A 80 3.82 2.28 8.61
N CYS A 81 4.71 2.91 7.85
CA CYS A 81 4.54 3.09 6.41
C CYS A 81 4.42 1.75 5.69
N TYR A 82 5.26 0.77 6.05
CA TYR A 82 5.17 -0.58 5.49
C TYR A 82 3.77 -1.18 5.69
N GLY A 83 3.25 -1.08 6.91
CA GLY A 83 1.92 -1.58 7.23
C GLY A 83 0.81 -0.88 6.46
N LEU A 84 0.92 0.43 6.31
CA LEU A 84 -0.06 1.22 5.56
C LEU A 84 -0.07 0.84 4.08
N VAL A 85 1.09 0.68 3.47
CA VAL A 85 1.21 0.22 2.08
C VAL A 85 0.63 -1.17 1.93
N ALA A 86 1.01 -2.09 2.81
CA ALA A 86 0.49 -3.46 2.78
C ALA A 86 -1.02 -3.50 2.88
N ARG A 87 -1.60 -2.67 3.75
CA ARG A 87 -3.05 -2.58 3.92
C ARG A 87 -3.74 -2.13 2.64
N GLU A 88 -3.19 -1.13 1.96
CA GLU A 88 -3.79 -0.62 0.72
C GLU A 88 -3.70 -1.63 -0.42
N VAL A 89 -2.60 -2.35 -0.54
CA VAL A 89 -2.46 -3.42 -1.53
C VAL A 89 -3.39 -4.59 -1.22
N GLU A 90 -3.45 -5.00 0.06
CA GLU A 90 -4.35 -6.07 0.51
C GLU A 90 -5.82 -5.72 0.26
N ARG A 91 -6.18 -4.45 0.35
CA ARG A 91 -7.54 -3.98 0.08
C ARG A 91 -7.97 -4.30 -1.35
N VAL A 92 -7.02 -4.33 -2.28
CA VAL A 92 -7.29 -4.70 -3.67
C VAL A 92 -7.28 -6.22 -3.83
N ASP A 93 -6.18 -6.87 -3.41
CA ASP A 93 -6.01 -8.30 -3.62
C ASP A 93 -4.88 -8.86 -2.77
N SER A 94 -5.15 -9.94 -2.05
CA SER A 94 -4.17 -10.60 -1.20
C SER A 94 -2.99 -11.16 -1.99
N GLY A 95 -3.20 -11.60 -3.22
CA GLY A 95 -2.13 -12.10 -4.09
C GLY A 95 -1.11 -11.01 -4.41
N TYR A 96 -1.57 -9.82 -4.70
CA TYR A 96 -0.68 -8.68 -4.94
C TYR A 96 0.09 -8.30 -3.67
N ARG A 97 -0.56 -8.34 -2.51
CA ARG A 97 0.13 -8.08 -1.25
C ARG A 97 1.20 -9.13 -0.97
N SER A 98 0.91 -10.40 -1.21
CA SER A 98 1.90 -11.47 -1.06
C SER A 98 3.07 -11.28 -2.02
N MET A 99 2.80 -10.93 -3.26
CA MET A 99 3.83 -10.63 -4.26
C MET A 99 4.74 -9.48 -3.79
N MET A 100 4.15 -8.45 -3.18
CA MET A 100 4.89 -7.31 -2.67
C MET A 100 5.82 -7.68 -1.51
N SER A 101 5.38 -8.54 -0.60
CA SER A 101 6.06 -8.79 0.67
C SER A 101 6.86 -10.09 0.74
N VAL A 102 6.64 -11.03 -0.18
CA VAL A 102 7.24 -12.37 -0.16
C VAL A 102 8.06 -12.60 -1.43
N GLN A 103 9.04 -11.79 -1.64
CA GLN A 103 9.90 -11.86 -2.82
C GLN A 103 11.31 -12.33 -2.48
#